data_86a4bcadf086039064c27a4ee2f23cfd
#
_entry.id   86a4bcadf086039064c27a4ee2f23cfd
#
_cell.length_a   1.000
_cell.length_b   1.000
_cell.length_c   1.000
_cell.angle_alpha   90.00
_cell.angle_beta   90.00
_cell.angle_gamma   90.00
#
_symmetry.space_group_name_H-M   'P 1'
#
loop_
_entity.id
_entity.type
_entity.pdbx_description
1 polymer ?
#
loop_
_entity_poly.entity_id
_entity_poly.type
_entity_poly.pdbx_seq_one_letter_code
_entity_poly.pdbx_strand_id
1 'polypeptide(L)'
;MIALSLVACAAVAQAATKVLLHASLLRSIPAANSRLTKLPESIRLVFSEQIVPELSQITLGRSNGSSTQLRVANDPHDVHTLVGSVVGGAPTSGSYKVSWRVLSADGHPVAGSFSFTIEGARDTSRSPAIAPLPVTATSTAVGGPGVSPSSVAAPDDKQIPVLAALFRGLGLGAMMTGLGVLFFVVTSRERRNLARPNVIVGAITIGAILLVAHMIAWLDHVSPTGRLSGDFLGSMLGSTIGRVELLRTMLALLTLWAIALARRTTPALILGGACLLVSGAIGHPAAIDPYWTIPAKMLHLVAGSVWIGGLVWLVWLSRCDEPACRVEARRVSSVALIAVIVIALSGLLQTFFFLNTPADLTGSRYGRRVLAKMIGLAILVGLGAYNRFGLLPGLDATDGPKKLSSSVRLEVAVLTIIILIGGFLAYEPTPTIPQSAASAATGMSP
;
A
#
# COMPACT_ATOMS: atom_id res chain seq x y z
N MET A 1 -22.34 22.93 -22.93
CA MET A 1 -21.15 23.64 -23.48
C MET A 1 -20.24 24.25 -22.41
N ILE A 2 -20.68 24.49 -21.19
CA ILE A 2 -19.79 25.02 -20.10
C ILE A 2 -18.86 23.96 -19.49
N ALA A 3 -19.24 22.69 -19.48
CA ALA A 3 -18.41 21.61 -18.94
C ALA A 3 -17.20 21.26 -19.83
N LEU A 4 -17.26 21.53 -21.13
CA LEU A 4 -16.15 21.24 -22.07
C LEU A 4 -15.05 22.32 -22.02
N SER A 5 -15.39 23.55 -21.61
CA SER A 5 -14.43 24.66 -21.52
C SER A 5 -13.56 24.62 -20.28
N LEU A 6 -13.99 23.95 -19.20
CA LEU A 6 -13.20 23.77 -17.97
C LEU A 6 -12.13 22.68 -18.10
N VAL A 7 -12.32 21.73 -19.00
CA VAL A 7 -11.34 20.65 -19.26
C VAL A 7 -10.18 21.16 -20.14
N ALA A 8 -10.43 22.13 -21.03
CA ALA A 8 -9.41 22.67 -21.93
C ALA A 8 -8.42 23.65 -21.26
N CYS A 9 -8.81 24.30 -20.16
CA CYS A 9 -7.94 25.26 -19.47
C CYS A 9 -6.95 24.61 -18.49
N ALA A 10 -7.19 23.36 -18.07
CA ALA A 10 -6.30 22.61 -17.19
C ALA A 10 -5.15 21.90 -17.94
N ALA A 11 -5.19 21.84 -19.27
CA ALA A 11 -4.24 21.09 -20.08
C ALA A 11 -2.91 21.84 -20.37
N VAL A 12 -2.77 23.11 -20.02
CA VAL A 12 -1.63 23.95 -20.44
C VAL A 12 -0.60 24.21 -19.31
N ALA A 13 -0.86 23.79 -18.08
CA ALA A 13 0.04 24.04 -16.93
C ALA A 13 0.71 22.75 -16.40
N GLN A 14 1.09 21.83 -17.28
CA GLN A 14 1.85 20.64 -16.86
C GLN A 14 3.27 20.65 -17.40
N ALA A 15 4.12 21.49 -16.80
CA ALA A 15 5.54 21.19 -16.75
C ALA A 15 5.74 19.90 -15.94
N ALA A 16 6.43 18.94 -16.53
CA ALA A 16 6.71 17.60 -16.05
C ALA A 16 7.03 17.52 -14.54
N THR A 17 6.04 17.23 -13.71
CA THR A 17 6.27 16.73 -12.37
C THR A 17 6.76 15.28 -12.52
N LYS A 18 8.03 15.03 -12.22
CA LYS A 18 8.58 13.69 -12.08
C LYS A 18 7.70 12.93 -11.10
N VAL A 19 6.98 11.91 -11.56
CA VAL A 19 6.22 10.98 -10.73
C VAL A 19 7.24 10.23 -9.89
N LEU A 20 7.35 10.55 -8.60
CA LEU A 20 8.13 9.79 -7.64
C LEU A 20 7.36 8.52 -7.31
N LEU A 21 7.90 7.38 -7.74
CA LEU A 21 7.34 6.04 -7.56
C LEU A 21 8.01 5.42 -6.33
N HIS A 22 7.27 5.15 -5.27
CA HIS A 22 7.76 4.66 -3.95
C HIS A 22 8.58 5.67 -3.15
N ALA A 23 9.04 5.28 -1.94
CA ALA A 23 9.95 6.09 -1.14
C ALA A 23 11.21 6.45 -1.92
N SER A 24 11.20 7.59 -2.59
CA SER A 24 12.32 8.07 -3.38
C SER A 24 13.28 8.84 -2.50
N LEU A 25 14.59 8.63 -2.67
CA LEU A 25 15.58 9.46 -2.03
C LEU A 25 15.53 10.88 -2.61
N LEU A 26 15.10 11.85 -1.81
CA LEU A 26 14.99 13.27 -2.20
C LEU A 26 16.31 13.98 -1.99
N ARG A 27 17.02 13.68 -0.90
CA ARG A 27 18.25 14.35 -0.49
C ARG A 27 19.14 13.40 0.31
N SER A 28 20.44 13.53 0.17
CA SER A 28 21.43 12.87 1.02
C SER A 28 22.44 13.87 1.58
N ILE A 29 22.92 13.60 2.79
CA ILE A 29 24.04 14.29 3.41
C ILE A 29 25.01 13.20 3.90
N PRO A 30 26.21 13.10 3.31
CA PRO A 30 26.76 13.90 2.22
C PRO A 30 25.97 13.79 0.91
N ALA A 31 26.03 14.83 0.08
CA ALA A 31 25.44 14.79 -1.25
C ALA A 31 26.16 13.76 -2.13
N ALA A 32 25.43 13.18 -3.09
CA ALA A 32 26.03 12.30 -4.10
C ALA A 32 27.14 13.02 -4.87
N ASN A 33 28.26 12.33 -5.09
CA ASN A 33 29.48 12.85 -5.75
C ASN A 33 30.16 14.04 -5.06
N SER A 34 29.80 14.34 -3.80
CA SER A 34 30.48 15.41 -3.04
C SER A 34 31.90 15.01 -2.67
N ARG A 35 32.76 16.04 -2.47
CA ARG A 35 34.12 15.91 -1.99
C ARG A 35 34.20 16.50 -0.59
N LEU A 36 34.71 15.73 0.35
CA LEU A 36 34.80 16.09 1.75
C LEU A 36 36.25 16.05 2.21
N THR A 37 36.61 16.85 3.19
CA THR A 37 37.93 16.83 3.83
C THR A 37 38.05 15.86 5.01
N LYS A 38 36.87 15.43 5.56
CA LYS A 38 36.78 14.48 6.66
C LYS A 38 35.55 13.57 6.54
N LEU A 39 35.63 12.39 7.14
CA LEU A 39 34.51 11.46 7.20
C LEU A 39 33.37 12.10 8.02
N PRO A 40 32.12 12.10 7.51
CA PRO A 40 30.99 12.63 8.27
C PRO A 40 30.66 11.73 9.47
N GLU A 41 30.16 12.30 10.54
CA GLU A 41 29.73 11.56 11.75
C GLU A 41 28.43 10.78 11.52
N SER A 42 27.64 11.21 10.52
CA SER A 42 26.38 10.55 10.15
C SER A 42 26.11 10.68 8.65
N ILE A 43 25.38 9.70 8.14
CA ILE A 43 24.79 9.73 6.80
C ILE A 43 23.29 9.98 6.98
N ARG A 44 22.78 11.06 6.37
CA ARG A 44 21.34 11.43 6.45
C ARG A 44 20.72 11.22 5.08
N LEU A 45 19.62 10.49 5.04
CA LEU A 45 18.88 10.16 3.83
C LEU A 45 17.43 10.62 4.00
N VAL A 46 17.00 11.60 3.20
CA VAL A 46 15.65 12.15 3.22
C VAL A 46 14.85 11.50 2.11
N PHE A 47 13.71 10.91 2.45
CA PHE A 47 12.83 10.20 1.54
C PHE A 47 11.50 10.92 1.34
N SER A 48 10.80 10.58 0.25
CA SER A 48 9.45 11.10 -0.06
C SER A 48 8.36 10.52 0.85
N GLU A 49 8.66 9.47 1.60
CA GLU A 49 7.74 8.77 2.49
C GLU A 49 8.40 8.48 3.84
N GLN A 50 7.56 8.27 4.87
CA GLN A 50 8.05 7.85 6.19
C GLN A 50 8.75 6.49 6.10
N ILE A 51 9.88 6.36 6.77
CA ILE A 51 10.72 5.15 6.78
C ILE A 51 10.59 4.41 8.11
N VAL A 52 10.58 3.08 8.06
CA VAL A 52 10.60 2.17 9.21
C VAL A 52 12.07 1.80 9.50
N PRO A 53 12.73 2.43 10.48
CA PRO A 53 14.18 2.26 10.70
C PRO A 53 14.55 0.86 11.13
N GLU A 54 13.69 0.16 11.89
CA GLU A 54 13.93 -1.20 12.39
C GLU A 54 14.10 -2.23 11.28
N LEU A 55 13.51 -1.96 10.11
CA LEU A 55 13.55 -2.82 8.93
C LEU A 55 14.35 -2.19 7.77
N SER A 56 15.18 -1.17 8.10
CA SER A 56 15.99 -0.42 7.14
C SER A 56 17.47 -0.59 7.44
N GLN A 57 18.32 -0.47 6.41
CA GLN A 57 19.76 -0.63 6.52
C GLN A 57 20.48 0.43 5.69
N ILE A 58 21.61 0.94 6.22
CA ILE A 58 22.59 1.74 5.49
C ILE A 58 23.95 1.03 5.63
N THR A 59 24.63 0.85 4.52
CA THR A 59 25.98 0.27 4.46
C THR A 59 26.95 1.28 3.84
N LEU A 60 28.05 1.56 4.53
CA LEU A 60 29.14 2.36 4.06
C LEU A 60 30.30 1.49 3.58
N GLY A 61 30.50 1.43 2.27
CA GLY A 61 31.59 0.68 1.63
C GLY A 61 32.77 1.60 1.27
N ARG A 62 33.97 1.07 1.32
CA ARG A 62 35.20 1.73 0.85
C ARG A 62 35.66 1.11 -0.47
N SER A 63 36.45 1.85 -1.25
CA SER A 63 37.05 1.37 -2.50
C SER A 63 38.01 0.16 -2.33
N ASN A 64 38.47 -0.12 -1.11
CA ASN A 64 39.28 -1.30 -0.78
C ASN A 64 38.49 -2.59 -0.53
N GLY A 65 37.17 -2.55 -0.74
CA GLY A 65 36.26 -3.71 -0.55
C GLY A 65 35.72 -3.87 0.88
N SER A 66 36.16 -3.11 1.86
CA SER A 66 35.59 -3.15 3.21
C SER A 66 34.23 -2.43 3.23
N SER A 67 33.25 -3.00 3.93
CA SER A 67 31.94 -2.40 4.14
C SER A 67 31.52 -2.50 5.60
N THR A 68 30.85 -1.48 6.11
CA THR A 68 30.34 -1.39 7.47
C THR A 68 28.86 -1.08 7.44
N GLN A 69 28.05 -1.88 8.12
CA GLN A 69 26.65 -1.58 8.35
C GLN A 69 26.53 -0.55 9.46
N LEU A 70 25.81 0.53 9.19
CA LEU A 70 25.60 1.62 10.13
C LEU A 70 24.40 1.33 11.05
N ARG A 71 24.44 1.83 12.28
CA ARG A 71 23.24 1.90 13.11
C ARG A 71 22.31 2.98 12.55
N VAL A 72 21.05 2.63 12.34
CA VAL A 72 20.06 3.54 11.74
C VAL A 72 18.96 3.88 12.72
N ALA A 73 18.48 5.11 12.66
CA ALA A 73 17.31 5.62 13.37
C ALA A 73 16.65 6.72 12.55
N ASN A 74 15.38 7.03 12.81
CA ASN A 74 14.78 8.22 12.22
C ASN A 74 15.30 9.48 12.94
N ASP A 75 15.33 10.58 12.20
CA ASP A 75 15.56 11.88 12.82
C ASP A 75 14.41 12.16 13.81
N PRO A 76 14.70 12.66 15.03
CA PRO A 76 13.66 12.95 16.03
C PRO A 76 12.61 13.97 15.57
N HIS A 77 12.95 14.82 14.61
CA HIS A 77 12.08 15.89 14.10
C HIS A 77 11.50 15.60 12.71
N ASP A 78 11.97 14.51 12.04
CA ASP A 78 11.51 14.20 10.69
C ASP A 78 11.55 12.69 10.43
N VAL A 79 10.39 12.05 10.44
CA VAL A 79 10.20 10.62 10.20
C VAL A 79 10.50 10.19 8.75
N HIS A 80 10.70 11.15 7.84
CA HIS A 80 11.13 10.90 6.46
C HIS A 80 12.65 10.83 6.32
N THR A 81 13.39 11.24 7.37
CA THR A 81 14.85 11.26 7.40
C THR A 81 15.39 10.07 8.18
N LEU A 82 16.09 9.18 7.48
CA LEU A 82 16.86 8.09 8.09
C LEU A 82 18.29 8.54 8.33
N VAL A 83 18.78 8.36 9.56
CA VAL A 83 20.13 8.74 9.97
C VAL A 83 20.94 7.48 10.28
N GLY A 84 22.06 7.30 9.58
CA GLY A 84 23.04 6.24 9.85
C GLY A 84 24.25 6.81 10.60
N SER A 85 24.50 6.36 11.83
CA SER A 85 25.65 6.81 12.63
C SER A 85 26.94 6.13 12.16
N VAL A 86 27.95 6.93 11.82
CA VAL A 86 29.29 6.44 11.44
C VAL A 86 30.14 6.37 12.70
N VAL A 87 30.34 5.14 13.20
CA VAL A 87 31.16 4.91 14.40
C VAL A 87 32.56 4.50 14.00
N GLY A 88 33.57 5.33 14.35
CA GLY A 88 34.97 4.99 14.43
C GLY A 88 35.71 4.64 13.14
N GLY A 89 36.91 5.18 13.03
CA GLY A 89 37.94 4.90 12.03
C GLY A 89 38.63 6.19 11.58
N ALA A 90 39.95 6.19 11.56
CA ALA A 90 40.69 7.31 10.98
C ALA A 90 40.24 7.51 9.54
N PRO A 91 39.87 8.74 9.12
CA PRO A 91 39.45 9.02 7.76
C PRO A 91 40.61 8.71 6.81
N THR A 92 40.45 7.67 5.99
CA THR A 92 41.34 7.40 4.88
C THR A 92 40.79 8.11 3.63
N SER A 93 41.67 8.84 2.92
CA SER A 93 41.30 9.42 1.63
C SER A 93 40.84 8.31 0.67
N GLY A 94 39.87 8.63 -0.17
CA GLY A 94 39.38 7.69 -1.17
C GLY A 94 37.86 7.81 -1.40
N SER A 95 37.37 6.98 -2.30
CA SER A 95 35.94 6.92 -2.62
C SER A 95 35.17 6.03 -1.63
N TYR A 96 34.05 6.51 -1.19
CA TYR A 96 33.09 5.81 -0.31
C TYR A 96 31.78 5.63 -1.05
N LYS A 97 31.20 4.43 -0.95
CA LYS A 97 29.87 4.09 -1.48
C LYS A 97 28.89 3.92 -0.33
N VAL A 98 27.82 4.70 -0.33
CA VAL A 98 26.68 4.51 0.54
C VAL A 98 25.66 3.65 -0.20
N SER A 99 25.34 2.48 0.32
CA SER A 99 24.26 1.63 -0.16
C SER A 99 23.19 1.57 0.92
N TRP A 100 21.93 1.67 0.52
CA TRP A 100 20.82 1.66 1.44
C TRP A 100 19.70 0.76 0.94
N ARG A 101 19.00 0.14 1.89
CA ARG A 101 17.73 -0.55 1.69
C ARG A 101 16.80 -0.14 2.81
N VAL A 102 15.68 0.47 2.48
CA VAL A 102 14.73 1.00 3.45
C VAL A 102 13.34 0.41 3.24
N LEU A 103 12.59 0.26 4.31
CA LEU A 103 11.18 -0.08 4.26
C LEU A 103 10.36 1.18 4.49
N SER A 104 9.50 1.52 3.53
CA SER A 104 8.53 2.59 3.67
C SER A 104 7.39 2.18 4.62
N ALA A 105 6.72 3.16 5.23
CA ALA A 105 5.57 2.94 6.12
C ALA A 105 4.38 2.28 5.40
N ASP A 106 4.31 2.34 4.07
CA ASP A 106 3.33 1.62 3.27
C ASP A 106 3.65 0.13 3.08
N GLY A 107 4.84 -0.32 3.53
CA GLY A 107 5.30 -1.71 3.51
C GLY A 107 6.13 -2.11 2.30
N HIS A 108 6.63 -1.15 1.51
CA HIS A 108 7.44 -1.41 0.32
C HIS A 108 8.94 -1.22 0.60
N PRO A 109 9.78 -2.22 0.34
CA PRO A 109 11.23 -2.07 0.41
C PRO A 109 11.74 -1.32 -0.83
N VAL A 110 12.61 -0.34 -0.60
CA VAL A 110 13.31 0.41 -1.64
C VAL A 110 14.79 0.40 -1.37
N ALA A 111 15.63 0.30 -2.41
CA ALA A 111 17.08 0.25 -2.29
C ALA A 111 17.75 1.20 -3.30
N GLY A 112 18.94 1.65 -2.96
CA GLY A 112 19.74 2.47 -3.85
C GLY A 112 21.16 2.66 -3.34
N SER A 113 21.96 3.40 -4.10
CA SER A 113 23.33 3.73 -3.69
C SER A 113 23.81 5.02 -4.32
N PHE A 114 24.75 5.67 -3.66
CA PHE A 114 25.52 6.80 -4.21
C PHE A 114 26.95 6.77 -3.64
N SER A 115 27.84 7.58 -4.21
CA SER A 115 29.21 7.67 -3.74
C SER A 115 29.59 9.11 -3.40
N PHE A 116 30.57 9.26 -2.50
CA PHE A 116 31.26 10.52 -2.21
C PHE A 116 32.75 10.26 -2.02
N THR A 117 33.58 11.29 -2.05
CA THR A 117 35.04 11.16 -1.96
C THR A 117 35.56 11.94 -0.75
N ILE A 118 36.50 11.36 -0.01
CA ILE A 118 37.30 12.08 0.99
C ILE A 118 38.65 12.41 0.38
N GLU A 119 38.93 13.69 0.27
CA GLU A 119 40.23 14.17 -0.16
C GLU A 119 41.23 14.11 1.01
N GLY A 120 42.40 13.52 0.82
CA GLY A 120 43.48 13.58 1.81
C GLY A 120 43.88 15.02 2.08
N ALA A 121 44.29 15.29 3.32
CA ALA A 121 44.91 16.58 3.62
C ALA A 121 46.04 16.84 2.62
N ARG A 122 45.88 17.86 1.78
CA ARG A 122 46.98 18.30 0.93
C ARG A 122 48.13 18.73 1.84
N ASP A 123 49.25 18.06 1.74
CA ASP A 123 50.51 18.54 2.31
C ASP A 123 50.82 19.90 1.68
N THR A 124 50.57 20.96 2.43
CA THR A 124 50.79 22.36 2.00
C THR A 124 52.29 22.72 1.95
N SER A 125 53.20 21.72 2.02
CA SER A 125 54.64 21.91 2.04
C SER A 125 55.31 21.95 0.64
N ARG A 126 54.54 21.88 -0.48
CA ARG A 126 55.07 22.15 -1.82
C ARG A 126 54.55 23.47 -2.35
N SER A 127 55.26 24.53 -2.05
CA SER A 127 55.16 25.81 -2.74
C SER A 127 55.44 25.63 -4.25
N PRO A 128 54.54 25.96 -5.17
CA PRO A 128 54.86 25.96 -6.59
C PRO A 128 55.62 27.26 -6.92
N ALA A 129 56.78 27.14 -7.58
CA ALA A 129 57.47 28.23 -8.21
C ALA A 129 56.52 28.98 -9.16
N ILE A 130 56.47 30.30 -9.00
CA ILE A 130 55.66 31.22 -9.78
C ILE A 130 56.31 31.35 -11.18
N ALA A 131 55.59 30.95 -12.23
CA ALA A 131 55.84 31.37 -13.59
C ALA A 131 54.70 32.32 -14.01
N PRO A 132 54.98 33.51 -14.56
CA PRO A 132 53.98 34.49 -14.95
C PRO A 132 53.35 34.14 -16.30
N LEU A 133 51.99 34.10 -16.34
CA LEU A 133 51.22 33.96 -17.56
C LEU A 133 50.40 35.24 -17.83
N PRO A 134 50.16 35.59 -19.09
CA PRO A 134 49.55 36.86 -19.46
C PRO A 134 48.05 36.91 -19.20
N VAL A 135 47.61 38.08 -18.77
CA VAL A 135 46.22 38.43 -18.52
C VAL A 135 45.50 38.65 -19.84
N THR A 136 44.46 37.86 -20.11
CA THR A 136 43.43 38.27 -21.07
C THR A 136 42.07 38.14 -20.35
N ALA A 137 41.47 39.29 -20.09
CA ALA A 137 40.16 39.39 -19.49
C ALA A 137 39.09 39.10 -20.55
N THR A 138 38.28 38.06 -20.31
CA THR A 138 36.99 37.93 -20.97
C THR A 138 35.98 37.56 -19.90
N SER A 139 35.11 38.51 -19.60
CA SER A 139 33.96 38.38 -18.69
C SER A 139 32.90 37.52 -19.37
N THR A 140 32.66 36.34 -18.84
CA THR A 140 31.47 35.58 -19.18
C THR A 140 30.79 35.19 -17.88
N ALA A 141 29.54 35.60 -17.76
CA ALA A 141 28.65 35.31 -16.61
C ALA A 141 28.55 33.79 -16.42
N VAL A 142 29.01 33.31 -15.27
CA VAL A 142 28.86 31.90 -14.86
C VAL A 142 27.49 31.71 -14.25
N GLY A 143 26.57 31.25 -15.08
CA GLY A 143 25.39 30.56 -14.57
C GLY A 143 25.84 29.28 -13.87
N GLY A 144 25.57 29.14 -12.56
CA GLY A 144 25.91 27.95 -11.79
C GLY A 144 25.33 26.70 -12.42
N PRO A 145 26.07 25.58 -12.48
CA PRO A 145 25.55 24.33 -13.00
C PRO A 145 24.48 23.79 -12.04
N GLY A 146 23.22 23.81 -12.50
CA GLY A 146 22.16 23.07 -11.89
C GLY A 146 22.58 21.59 -11.84
N VAL A 147 22.83 21.07 -10.65
CA VAL A 147 23.18 19.68 -10.46
C VAL A 147 21.96 18.83 -10.82
N SER A 148 21.99 18.26 -12.00
CA SER A 148 21.00 17.26 -12.43
C SER A 148 21.01 16.09 -11.45
N PRO A 149 19.84 15.58 -11.01
CA PRO A 149 19.76 14.46 -10.07
C PRO A 149 20.15 13.09 -10.68
N SER A 150 20.94 13.07 -11.74
CA SER A 150 21.18 11.89 -12.59
C SER A 150 22.26 10.91 -12.11
N SER A 151 22.79 11.01 -10.90
CA SER A 151 23.84 10.11 -10.43
C SER A 151 23.48 9.21 -9.25
N VAL A 152 22.25 9.27 -8.76
CA VAL A 152 21.72 8.27 -7.86
C VAL A 152 21.26 7.10 -8.72
N ALA A 153 21.85 5.91 -8.54
CA ALA A 153 21.37 4.70 -9.22
C ALA A 153 19.87 4.60 -9.01
N ALA A 154 19.13 4.45 -10.12
CA ALA A 154 17.67 4.28 -10.05
C ALA A 154 17.34 3.17 -9.05
N PRO A 155 16.31 3.34 -8.23
CA PRO A 155 15.86 2.25 -7.34
C PRO A 155 15.70 0.99 -8.20
N ASP A 156 16.20 -0.12 -7.68
CA ASP A 156 15.96 -1.43 -8.29
C ASP A 156 14.44 -1.58 -8.41
N ASP A 157 13.92 -1.57 -9.64
CA ASP A 157 12.47 -1.63 -9.95
C ASP A 157 12.00 -3.06 -9.61
N LYS A 158 12.00 -3.39 -8.30
CA LYS A 158 11.53 -4.69 -7.84
C LYS A 158 10.08 -4.82 -8.22
N GLN A 159 9.85 -5.74 -9.14
CA GLN A 159 8.52 -6.13 -9.59
C GLN A 159 7.61 -6.34 -8.38
N ILE A 160 6.36 -5.88 -8.53
CA ILE A 160 5.31 -6.13 -7.53
C ILE A 160 5.38 -7.60 -7.10
N PRO A 161 5.40 -7.90 -5.79
CA PRO A 161 5.41 -9.28 -5.32
C PRO A 161 4.07 -9.94 -5.64
N VAL A 162 3.97 -10.52 -6.85
CA VAL A 162 2.72 -11.04 -7.42
C VAL A 162 2.04 -12.02 -6.47
N LEU A 163 2.81 -12.94 -5.87
CA LEU A 163 2.25 -13.91 -4.93
C LEU A 163 1.68 -13.24 -3.67
N ALA A 164 2.39 -12.27 -3.10
CA ALA A 164 1.89 -11.54 -1.94
C ALA A 164 0.62 -10.75 -2.28
N ALA A 165 0.57 -10.10 -3.45
CA ALA A 165 -0.61 -9.37 -3.91
C ALA A 165 -1.82 -10.30 -4.12
N LEU A 166 -1.61 -11.46 -4.75
CA LEU A 166 -2.65 -12.48 -4.98
C LEU A 166 -3.16 -13.04 -3.65
N PHE A 167 -2.26 -13.47 -2.76
CA PHE A 167 -2.64 -14.03 -1.46
C PHE A 167 -3.37 -13.01 -0.60
N ARG A 168 -2.95 -11.73 -0.63
CA ARG A 168 -3.65 -10.64 0.06
C ARG A 168 -5.06 -10.44 -0.49
N GLY A 169 -5.20 -10.30 -1.80
CA GLY A 169 -6.49 -10.07 -2.46
C GLY A 169 -7.46 -11.22 -2.23
N LEU A 170 -7.05 -12.44 -2.59
CA LEU A 170 -7.88 -13.64 -2.44
C LEU A 170 -8.16 -13.97 -0.97
N GLY A 171 -7.16 -13.81 -0.09
CA GLY A 171 -7.31 -14.09 1.34
C GLY A 171 -8.31 -13.16 2.02
N LEU A 172 -8.20 -11.83 1.78
CA LEU A 172 -9.17 -10.87 2.26
C LEU A 172 -10.55 -11.09 1.63
N GLY A 173 -10.62 -11.36 0.33
CA GLY A 173 -11.88 -11.63 -0.38
C GLY A 173 -12.61 -12.86 0.18
N ALA A 174 -11.91 -13.95 0.44
CA ALA A 174 -12.47 -15.15 1.04
C ALA A 174 -12.92 -14.90 2.50
N MET A 175 -12.11 -14.21 3.30
CA MET A 175 -12.47 -13.81 4.67
C MET A 175 -13.72 -12.92 4.67
N MET A 176 -13.76 -11.89 3.83
CA MET A 176 -14.91 -11.00 3.66
C MET A 176 -16.16 -11.77 3.27
N THR A 177 -16.04 -12.74 2.34
CA THR A 177 -17.16 -13.59 1.92
C THR A 177 -17.72 -14.40 3.09
N GLY A 178 -16.85 -15.10 3.82
CA GLY A 178 -17.26 -15.92 4.96
C GLY A 178 -17.91 -15.10 6.07
N LEU A 179 -17.32 -13.95 6.43
CA LEU A 179 -17.85 -13.06 7.47
C LEU A 179 -19.15 -12.39 7.05
N GLY A 180 -19.28 -11.98 5.79
CA GLY A 180 -20.50 -11.36 5.29
C GLY A 180 -21.67 -12.36 5.27
N VAL A 181 -21.45 -13.62 4.84
CA VAL A 181 -22.47 -14.67 4.96
C VAL A 181 -22.80 -14.93 6.42
N LEU A 182 -21.79 -15.02 7.29
CA LEU A 182 -21.99 -15.22 8.73
C LEU A 182 -22.81 -14.08 9.36
N PHE A 183 -22.56 -12.83 8.95
CA PHE A 183 -23.36 -11.67 9.37
C PHE A 183 -24.83 -11.85 9.04
N PHE A 184 -25.19 -12.25 7.82
CA PHE A 184 -26.58 -12.49 7.47
C PHE A 184 -27.19 -13.67 8.22
N VAL A 185 -26.45 -14.76 8.42
CA VAL A 185 -26.90 -15.91 9.22
C VAL A 185 -27.16 -15.50 10.68
N VAL A 186 -26.27 -14.73 11.31
CA VAL A 186 -26.42 -14.32 12.71
C VAL A 186 -27.56 -13.32 12.90
N THR A 187 -27.79 -12.45 11.90
CA THR A 187 -28.84 -11.41 11.96
C THR A 187 -30.18 -11.83 11.35
N SER A 188 -30.27 -13.00 10.68
CA SER A 188 -31.52 -13.53 10.17
C SER A 188 -32.44 -13.98 11.33
N ARG A 189 -33.75 -13.72 11.20
CA ARG A 189 -34.77 -14.12 12.17
C ARG A 189 -35.04 -15.65 12.17
N GLU A 190 -34.76 -16.30 11.04
CA GLU A 190 -35.01 -17.73 10.84
C GLU A 190 -33.71 -18.55 10.83
N ARG A 191 -32.90 -18.40 11.85
CA ARG A 191 -31.53 -18.91 11.97
C ARG A 191 -31.33 -20.41 11.75
N ARG A 192 -32.34 -21.24 12.00
CA ARG A 192 -32.13 -22.70 12.20
C ARG A 192 -32.08 -23.52 10.91
N ASN A 193 -32.78 -23.12 9.85
CA ASN A 193 -32.95 -23.95 8.65
C ASN A 193 -32.12 -23.47 7.44
N LEU A 194 -31.56 -22.28 7.51
CA LEU A 194 -30.99 -21.61 6.35
C LEU A 194 -29.45 -21.70 6.24
N ALA A 195 -28.75 -22.12 7.29
CA ALA A 195 -27.30 -22.08 7.33
C ALA A 195 -26.65 -23.31 6.66
N ARG A 196 -25.83 -23.08 5.63
CA ARG A 196 -24.82 -24.05 5.17
C ARG A 196 -23.48 -23.73 5.86
N PRO A 197 -23.18 -24.33 7.00
CA PRO A 197 -21.97 -24.05 7.78
C PRO A 197 -20.69 -24.27 6.93
N ASN A 198 -20.73 -25.22 6.00
CA ASN A 198 -19.59 -25.58 5.15
C ASN A 198 -19.11 -24.42 4.24
N VAL A 199 -20.01 -23.57 3.74
CA VAL A 199 -19.63 -22.41 2.90
C VAL A 199 -18.91 -21.37 3.75
N ILE A 200 -19.44 -21.09 4.95
CA ILE A 200 -18.85 -20.13 5.89
C ILE A 200 -17.48 -20.62 6.36
N VAL A 201 -17.44 -21.87 6.86
CA VAL A 201 -16.20 -22.48 7.34
C VAL A 201 -15.18 -22.56 6.20
N GLY A 202 -15.59 -23.02 5.02
CA GLY A 202 -14.71 -23.11 3.84
C GLY A 202 -14.13 -21.76 3.43
N ALA A 203 -14.94 -20.70 3.33
CA ALA A 203 -14.49 -19.37 2.97
C ALA A 203 -13.52 -18.80 4.02
N ILE A 204 -13.82 -18.91 5.31
CA ILE A 204 -12.94 -18.45 6.40
C ILE A 204 -11.63 -19.26 6.41
N THR A 205 -11.68 -20.58 6.18
CA THR A 205 -10.50 -21.44 6.11
C THR A 205 -9.57 -21.01 4.97
N ILE A 206 -10.13 -20.84 3.76
CA ILE A 206 -9.35 -20.35 2.59
C ILE A 206 -8.78 -18.96 2.90
N GLY A 207 -9.59 -18.07 3.48
CA GLY A 207 -9.16 -16.73 3.87
C GLY A 207 -7.98 -16.76 4.84
N ALA A 208 -8.06 -17.56 5.91
CA ALA A 208 -7.01 -17.67 6.91
C ALA A 208 -5.72 -18.27 6.32
N ILE A 209 -5.82 -19.35 5.55
CA ILE A 209 -4.65 -19.98 4.87
C ILE A 209 -3.96 -18.98 3.94
N LEU A 210 -4.72 -18.26 3.13
CA LEU A 210 -4.15 -17.30 2.18
C LEU A 210 -3.57 -16.07 2.89
N LEU A 211 -4.12 -15.63 4.03
CA LEU A 211 -3.53 -14.57 4.82
C LEU A 211 -2.22 -14.99 5.52
N VAL A 212 -2.11 -16.26 5.93
CA VAL A 212 -0.83 -16.83 6.39
C VAL A 212 0.17 -16.89 5.24
N ALA A 213 -0.24 -17.38 4.06
CA ALA A 213 0.61 -17.40 2.88
C ALA A 213 1.05 -15.99 2.44
N HIS A 214 0.15 -14.99 2.56
CA HIS A 214 0.51 -13.59 2.35
C HIS A 214 1.58 -13.12 3.35
N MET A 215 1.42 -13.43 4.63
CA MET A 215 2.41 -13.08 5.67
C MET A 215 3.79 -13.65 5.33
N ILE A 216 3.86 -14.91 4.93
CA ILE A 216 5.12 -15.57 4.53
C ILE A 216 5.73 -14.88 3.30
N ALA A 217 4.93 -14.65 2.26
CA ALA A 217 5.39 -13.99 1.04
C ALA A 217 5.83 -12.53 1.27
N TRP A 218 5.15 -11.82 2.19
CA TRP A 218 5.53 -10.47 2.59
C TRP A 218 6.84 -10.46 3.38
N LEU A 219 7.03 -11.38 4.34
CA LEU A 219 8.28 -11.53 5.10
C LEU A 219 9.47 -11.78 4.18
N ASP A 220 9.32 -12.67 3.20
CA ASP A 220 10.36 -12.95 2.20
C ASP A 220 10.69 -11.69 1.37
N HIS A 221 9.66 -10.95 0.96
CA HIS A 221 9.84 -9.71 0.20
C HIS A 221 10.54 -8.60 1.00
N VAL A 222 10.23 -8.47 2.29
CA VAL A 222 10.78 -7.42 3.18
C VAL A 222 12.17 -7.82 3.70
N SER A 223 12.46 -9.12 3.86
CA SER A 223 13.73 -9.60 4.38
C SER A 223 14.91 -9.13 3.51
N PRO A 224 15.95 -8.51 4.10
CA PRO A 224 17.13 -8.05 3.36
C PRO A 224 17.93 -9.16 2.71
N THR A 225 17.94 -10.33 3.33
CA THR A 225 18.77 -11.50 2.94
C THR A 225 17.93 -12.64 2.35
N GLY A 226 16.60 -12.51 2.30
CA GLY A 226 15.69 -13.61 1.98
C GLY A 226 15.67 -14.72 3.04
N ARG A 227 16.21 -14.47 4.24
CA ARG A 227 16.25 -15.43 5.35
C ARG A 227 15.59 -14.85 6.59
N LEU A 228 14.83 -15.68 7.28
CA LEU A 228 14.20 -15.34 8.55
C LEU A 228 15.20 -15.58 9.68
N SER A 229 16.06 -14.59 9.96
CA SER A 229 16.96 -14.61 11.13
C SER A 229 16.22 -14.15 12.39
N GLY A 230 16.76 -14.54 13.58
CA GLY A 230 16.22 -14.06 14.87
C GLY A 230 16.22 -12.53 14.98
N ASP A 231 17.29 -11.88 14.51
CA ASP A 231 17.43 -10.42 14.51
C ASP A 231 16.39 -9.75 13.61
N PHE A 232 16.12 -10.32 12.43
CA PHE A 232 15.07 -9.84 11.53
C PHE A 232 13.67 -9.98 12.16
N LEU A 233 13.39 -11.12 12.79
CA LEU A 233 12.12 -11.32 13.50
C LEU A 233 11.98 -10.37 14.69
N GLY A 234 13.05 -10.12 15.44
CA GLY A 234 13.10 -9.11 16.49
C GLY A 234 12.79 -7.71 15.96
N SER A 235 13.42 -7.30 14.87
CA SER A 235 13.18 -6.02 14.18
C SER A 235 11.74 -5.90 13.68
N MET A 236 11.19 -6.98 13.11
CA MET A 236 9.81 -7.05 12.68
C MET A 236 8.83 -6.82 13.84
N LEU A 237 9.05 -7.51 14.97
CA LEU A 237 8.22 -7.34 16.17
C LEU A 237 8.41 -5.94 16.82
N GLY A 238 9.57 -5.32 16.65
CA GLY A 238 9.85 -3.94 17.04
C GLY A 238 9.07 -2.93 16.23
N SER A 239 8.84 -3.20 14.93
CA SER A 239 8.17 -2.29 14.01
C SER A 239 6.64 -2.30 14.15
N THR A 240 6.00 -1.16 13.90
CA THR A 240 4.53 -1.05 13.93
C THR A 240 3.89 -1.91 12.84
N ILE A 241 4.43 -1.88 11.61
CA ILE A 241 3.88 -2.63 10.50
C ILE A 241 3.96 -4.14 10.74
N GLY A 242 5.07 -4.63 11.27
CA GLY A 242 5.25 -6.05 11.57
C GLY A 242 4.27 -6.54 12.63
N ARG A 243 4.05 -5.74 13.70
CA ARG A 243 3.06 -6.06 14.75
C ARG A 243 1.64 -6.10 14.20
N VAL A 244 1.26 -5.15 13.35
CA VAL A 244 -0.08 -5.09 12.74
C VAL A 244 -0.31 -6.26 11.78
N GLU A 245 0.69 -6.63 10.98
CA GLU A 245 0.63 -7.80 10.09
C GLU A 245 0.49 -9.11 10.88
N LEU A 246 1.24 -9.26 11.96
CA LEU A 246 1.12 -10.42 12.85
C LEU A 246 -0.25 -10.49 13.52
N LEU A 247 -0.74 -9.36 14.06
CA LEU A 247 -2.05 -9.27 14.70
C LEU A 247 -3.16 -9.65 13.72
N ARG A 248 -3.12 -9.15 12.49
CA ARG A 248 -4.07 -9.52 11.45
C ARG A 248 -4.09 -11.03 11.20
N THR A 249 -2.91 -11.63 11.06
CA THR A 249 -2.78 -13.07 10.80
C THR A 249 -3.28 -13.90 11.98
N MET A 250 -2.97 -13.50 13.21
CA MET A 250 -3.49 -14.13 14.43
C MET A 250 -5.02 -14.04 14.51
N LEU A 251 -5.60 -12.88 14.22
CA LEU A 251 -7.06 -12.70 14.21
C LEU A 251 -7.73 -13.57 13.15
N ALA A 252 -7.11 -13.76 11.98
CA ALA A 252 -7.62 -14.67 10.96
C ALA A 252 -7.65 -16.13 11.45
N LEU A 253 -6.56 -16.58 12.09
CA LEU A 253 -6.48 -17.93 12.67
C LEU A 253 -7.45 -18.13 13.84
N LEU A 254 -7.59 -17.14 14.71
CA LEU A 254 -8.57 -17.18 15.81
C LEU A 254 -10.02 -17.19 15.30
N THR A 255 -10.30 -16.48 14.19
CA THR A 255 -11.59 -16.54 13.51
C THR A 255 -11.89 -17.95 13.01
N LEU A 256 -10.89 -18.58 12.36
CA LEU A 256 -10.98 -19.96 11.91
C LEU A 256 -11.21 -20.92 13.08
N TRP A 257 -10.43 -20.79 14.15
CA TRP A 257 -10.62 -21.59 15.36
C TRP A 257 -12.02 -21.43 15.95
N ALA A 258 -12.51 -20.19 16.07
CA ALA A 258 -13.82 -19.91 16.64
C ALA A 258 -14.98 -20.55 15.84
N ILE A 259 -14.91 -20.54 14.50
CA ILE A 259 -15.98 -21.07 13.65
C ILE A 259 -15.85 -22.58 13.41
N ALA A 260 -14.65 -23.08 13.13
CA ALA A 260 -14.44 -24.47 12.72
C ALA A 260 -14.37 -25.44 13.90
N LEU A 261 -13.63 -25.06 14.97
CA LEU A 261 -13.38 -25.93 16.13
C LEU A 261 -14.32 -25.62 17.29
N ALA A 262 -14.41 -24.37 17.71
CA ALA A 262 -15.26 -23.97 18.83
C ALA A 262 -16.76 -23.85 18.44
N ARG A 263 -17.07 -23.83 17.14
CA ARG A 263 -18.44 -23.70 16.59
C ARG A 263 -19.20 -22.49 17.16
N ARG A 264 -18.50 -21.38 17.40
CA ARG A 264 -19.02 -20.15 18.00
C ARG A 264 -19.13 -19.05 16.94
N THR A 265 -20.34 -18.76 16.48
CA THR A 265 -20.61 -17.79 15.41
C THR A 265 -20.34 -16.35 15.83
N THR A 266 -20.78 -15.94 17.02
CA THR A 266 -20.59 -14.55 17.49
C THR A 266 -19.12 -14.21 17.72
N PRO A 267 -18.30 -15.00 18.45
CA PRO A 267 -16.87 -14.77 18.52
C PRO A 267 -16.18 -14.76 17.16
N ALA A 268 -16.54 -15.66 16.24
CA ALA A 268 -15.98 -15.67 14.90
C ALA A 268 -16.29 -14.38 14.13
N LEU A 269 -17.50 -13.84 14.25
CA LEU A 269 -17.87 -12.56 13.62
C LEU A 269 -17.11 -11.39 14.23
N ILE A 270 -16.91 -11.35 15.54
CA ILE A 270 -16.14 -10.29 16.23
C ILE A 270 -14.66 -10.36 15.85
N LEU A 271 -14.04 -11.53 15.94
CA LEU A 271 -12.61 -11.72 15.62
C LEU A 271 -12.32 -11.44 14.15
N GLY A 272 -13.19 -11.95 13.26
CA GLY A 272 -13.07 -11.68 11.83
C GLY A 272 -13.31 -10.21 11.47
N GLY A 273 -14.28 -9.57 12.12
CA GLY A 273 -14.49 -8.13 12.01
C GLY A 273 -13.24 -7.35 12.43
N ALA A 274 -12.63 -7.70 13.57
CA ALA A 274 -11.37 -7.12 14.02
C ALA A 274 -10.24 -7.37 13.01
N CYS A 275 -10.15 -8.56 12.40
CA CYS A 275 -9.18 -8.86 11.32
C CYS A 275 -9.35 -7.92 10.13
N LEU A 276 -10.59 -7.63 9.70
CA LEU A 276 -10.84 -6.66 8.61
C LEU A 276 -10.47 -5.24 9.02
N LEU A 277 -10.80 -4.81 10.24
CA LEU A 277 -10.44 -3.48 10.73
C LEU A 277 -8.93 -3.31 10.79
N VAL A 278 -8.19 -4.26 11.36
CA VAL A 278 -6.72 -4.25 11.38
C VAL A 278 -6.14 -4.22 9.96
N SER A 279 -6.76 -4.92 9.00
CA SER A 279 -6.36 -4.88 7.59
C SER A 279 -6.51 -3.48 6.96
N GLY A 280 -7.38 -2.63 7.50
CA GLY A 280 -7.54 -1.23 7.11
C GLY A 280 -6.35 -0.34 7.49
N ALA A 281 -5.64 -0.70 8.57
CA ALA A 281 -4.49 0.05 9.09
C ALA A 281 -3.15 -0.30 8.42
N ILE A 282 -3.15 -1.06 7.32
CA ILE A 282 -1.94 -1.53 6.62
C ILE A 282 -1.86 -0.91 5.23
N GLY A 283 -0.63 -0.54 4.81
CA GLY A 283 -0.33 0.01 3.48
C GLY A 283 -0.57 1.52 3.39
N HIS A 284 -0.85 2.04 2.20
CA HIS A 284 -0.98 3.48 1.94
C HIS A 284 -1.82 4.29 2.95
N PRO A 285 -2.93 3.77 3.52
CA PRO A 285 -3.67 4.48 4.54
C PRO A 285 -2.87 4.81 5.80
N ALA A 286 -1.89 4.00 6.14
CA ALA A 286 -1.01 4.25 7.29
C ALA A 286 0.06 5.31 6.99
N ALA A 287 0.41 5.48 5.70
CA ALA A 287 1.47 6.38 5.24
C ALA A 287 0.95 7.77 4.85
N ILE A 288 -0.30 7.86 4.37
CA ILE A 288 -0.87 9.10 3.80
C ILE A 288 -2.11 9.48 4.61
N ASP A 289 -2.01 10.53 5.41
CA ASP A 289 -3.09 11.08 6.24
C ASP A 289 -3.92 10.01 6.99
N PRO A 290 -3.30 9.26 7.93
CA PRO A 290 -3.90 8.09 8.56
C PRO A 290 -5.19 8.40 9.33
N TYR A 291 -5.39 9.65 9.73
CA TYR A 291 -6.59 10.09 10.46
C TYR A 291 -7.88 9.88 9.64
N TRP A 292 -7.85 10.15 8.32
CA TRP A 292 -8.99 9.99 7.43
C TRP A 292 -8.98 8.68 6.64
N THR A 293 -7.81 8.25 6.19
CA THR A 293 -7.69 7.14 5.25
C THR A 293 -7.85 5.77 5.91
N ILE A 294 -7.38 5.61 7.16
CA ILE A 294 -7.56 4.35 7.91
C ILE A 294 -9.05 4.09 8.19
N PRO A 295 -9.84 5.02 8.79
CA PRO A 295 -11.26 4.81 8.99
C PRO A 295 -12.03 4.57 7.69
N ALA A 296 -11.69 5.32 6.62
CA ALA A 296 -12.30 5.13 5.31
C ALA A 296 -12.07 3.71 4.78
N LYS A 297 -10.84 3.18 4.90
CA LYS A 297 -10.52 1.83 4.47
C LYS A 297 -11.16 0.75 5.34
N MET A 298 -11.23 0.97 6.65
CA MET A 298 -11.94 0.07 7.56
C MET A 298 -13.42 -0.06 7.18
N LEU A 299 -14.11 1.06 6.97
CA LEU A 299 -15.49 1.10 6.50
C LEU A 299 -15.64 0.42 5.13
N HIS A 300 -14.72 0.68 4.21
CA HIS A 300 -14.71 0.06 2.88
C HIS A 300 -14.65 -1.47 2.95
N LEU A 301 -13.77 -2.03 3.78
CA LEU A 301 -13.61 -3.48 3.93
C LEU A 301 -14.81 -4.13 4.61
N VAL A 302 -15.36 -3.51 5.66
CA VAL A 302 -16.56 -4.01 6.35
C VAL A 302 -17.76 -3.98 5.42
N ALA A 303 -18.00 -2.86 4.73
CA ALA A 303 -19.10 -2.75 3.77
C ALA A 303 -18.93 -3.72 2.60
N GLY A 304 -17.70 -3.89 2.09
CA GLY A 304 -17.38 -4.90 1.09
C GLY A 304 -17.68 -6.33 1.55
N SER A 305 -17.39 -6.63 2.83
CA SER A 305 -17.72 -7.94 3.42
C SER A 305 -19.22 -8.18 3.45
N VAL A 306 -20.01 -7.20 3.91
CA VAL A 306 -21.47 -7.28 3.93
C VAL A 306 -22.02 -7.44 2.52
N TRP A 307 -21.49 -6.70 1.55
CA TRP A 307 -21.95 -6.79 0.16
C TRP A 307 -21.67 -8.13 -0.48
N ILE A 308 -20.40 -8.60 -0.52
CA ILE A 308 -20.05 -9.88 -1.15
C ILE A 308 -20.73 -11.06 -0.44
N GLY A 309 -20.78 -11.04 0.89
CA GLY A 309 -21.49 -12.06 1.66
C GLY A 309 -22.98 -12.07 1.36
N GLY A 310 -23.59 -10.90 1.20
CA GLY A 310 -24.98 -10.75 0.80
C GLY A 310 -25.28 -11.34 -0.58
N LEU A 311 -24.39 -11.10 -1.57
CA LEU A 311 -24.50 -11.70 -2.91
C LEU A 311 -24.44 -13.23 -2.86
N VAL A 312 -23.48 -13.80 -2.13
CA VAL A 312 -23.36 -15.25 -1.96
C VAL A 312 -24.59 -15.82 -1.23
N TRP A 313 -25.08 -15.11 -0.21
CA TRP A 313 -26.30 -15.47 0.52
C TRP A 313 -27.52 -15.42 -0.39
N LEU A 314 -27.62 -14.43 -1.27
CA LEU A 314 -28.71 -14.28 -2.22
C LEU A 314 -28.76 -15.42 -3.26
N VAL A 315 -27.60 -15.92 -3.74
CA VAL A 315 -27.53 -17.12 -4.60
C VAL A 315 -28.11 -18.33 -3.90
N TRP A 316 -27.92 -18.44 -2.59
CA TRP A 316 -28.51 -19.55 -1.83
C TRP A 316 -30.00 -19.35 -1.62
N LEU A 317 -30.46 -18.14 -1.25
CA LEU A 317 -31.86 -17.80 -1.07
C LEU A 317 -32.69 -18.01 -2.34
N SER A 318 -32.09 -17.76 -3.52
CA SER A 318 -32.76 -17.96 -4.82
C SER A 318 -33.12 -19.43 -5.14
N ARG A 319 -32.61 -20.38 -4.35
CA ARG A 319 -32.90 -21.82 -4.48
C ARG A 319 -33.89 -22.33 -3.43
N CYS A 320 -34.37 -21.43 -2.61
CA CYS A 320 -35.29 -21.71 -1.52
C CYS A 320 -36.70 -21.29 -1.94
N ASP A 321 -37.67 -22.22 -1.82
CA ASP A 321 -39.04 -21.98 -2.25
C ASP A 321 -39.94 -21.41 -1.12
N GLU A 322 -39.37 -21.26 0.10
CA GLU A 322 -40.11 -20.76 1.25
C GLU A 322 -40.38 -19.25 1.18
N PRO A 323 -41.57 -18.76 1.58
CA PRO A 323 -41.86 -17.30 1.59
C PRO A 323 -40.88 -16.50 2.44
N ALA A 324 -40.36 -17.06 3.52
CA ALA A 324 -39.35 -16.45 4.37
C ALA A 324 -38.06 -16.09 3.62
N CYS A 325 -37.65 -16.92 2.65
CA CYS A 325 -36.46 -16.66 1.82
C CYS A 325 -36.63 -15.44 0.95
N ARG A 326 -37.82 -15.12 0.50
CA ARG A 326 -38.10 -13.91 -0.30
C ARG A 326 -38.04 -12.65 0.57
N VAL A 327 -38.53 -12.70 1.79
CA VAL A 327 -38.43 -11.59 2.74
C VAL A 327 -36.97 -11.32 3.05
N GLU A 328 -36.18 -12.35 3.29
CA GLU A 328 -34.75 -12.24 3.54
C GLU A 328 -33.99 -11.73 2.30
N ALA A 329 -34.34 -12.17 1.08
CA ALA A 329 -33.75 -11.66 -0.14
C ALA A 329 -33.95 -10.14 -0.33
N ARG A 330 -35.13 -9.62 -0.01
CA ARG A 330 -35.41 -8.17 -0.02
C ARG A 330 -34.58 -7.42 1.02
N ARG A 331 -34.44 -8.01 2.23
CA ARG A 331 -33.58 -7.45 3.28
C ARG A 331 -32.12 -7.40 2.84
N VAL A 332 -31.58 -8.50 2.29
CA VAL A 332 -30.22 -8.57 1.75
C VAL A 332 -30.00 -7.47 0.70
N SER A 333 -30.92 -7.33 -0.24
CA SER A 333 -30.86 -6.29 -1.28
C SER A 333 -30.84 -4.87 -0.69
N SER A 334 -31.57 -4.61 0.40
CA SER A 334 -31.59 -3.29 1.03
C SER A 334 -30.27 -2.99 1.79
N VAL A 335 -29.76 -3.99 2.51
CA VAL A 335 -28.47 -3.88 3.22
C VAL A 335 -27.33 -3.75 2.23
N ALA A 336 -27.35 -4.50 1.11
CA ALA A 336 -26.38 -4.40 0.05
C ALA A 336 -26.33 -3.00 -0.58
N LEU A 337 -27.48 -2.34 -0.77
CA LEU A 337 -27.53 -0.97 -1.28
C LEU A 337 -26.79 0.00 -0.34
N ILE A 338 -27.02 -0.09 0.96
CA ILE A 338 -26.30 0.73 1.96
C ILE A 338 -24.80 0.44 1.88
N ALA A 339 -24.41 -0.82 1.81
CA ALA A 339 -23.02 -1.22 1.72
C ALA A 339 -22.34 -0.65 0.46
N VAL A 340 -23.00 -0.67 -0.69
CA VAL A 340 -22.49 -0.08 -1.95
C VAL A 340 -22.28 1.44 -1.82
N ILE A 341 -23.21 2.14 -1.19
CA ILE A 341 -23.08 3.60 -0.93
C ILE A 341 -21.84 3.85 -0.04
N VAL A 342 -21.68 3.09 1.03
CA VAL A 342 -20.51 3.21 1.92
C VAL A 342 -19.20 2.90 1.17
N ILE A 343 -19.18 1.87 0.31
CA ILE A 343 -18.02 1.55 -0.54
C ILE A 343 -17.70 2.70 -1.48
N ALA A 344 -18.70 3.27 -2.14
CA ALA A 344 -18.49 4.38 -3.08
C ALA A 344 -17.94 5.62 -2.37
N LEU A 345 -18.54 6.05 -1.25
CA LEU A 345 -18.10 7.21 -0.49
C LEU A 345 -16.70 7.01 0.11
N SER A 346 -16.44 5.87 0.74
CA SER A 346 -15.13 5.55 1.31
C SER A 346 -14.04 5.39 0.25
N GLY A 347 -14.38 4.83 -0.91
CA GLY A 347 -13.48 4.72 -2.06
C GLY A 347 -13.16 6.08 -2.68
N LEU A 348 -14.16 6.97 -2.80
CA LEU A 348 -13.96 8.34 -3.28
C LEU A 348 -13.06 9.13 -2.33
N LEU A 349 -13.29 9.02 -1.02
CA LEU A 349 -12.46 9.67 -0.01
C LEU A 349 -11.00 9.21 -0.12
N GLN A 350 -10.75 7.90 -0.23
CA GLN A 350 -9.40 7.37 -0.42
C GLN A 350 -8.78 7.88 -1.73
N THR A 351 -9.55 7.94 -2.81
CA THR A 351 -9.08 8.45 -4.10
C THR A 351 -8.64 9.90 -4.00
N PHE A 352 -9.38 10.74 -3.26
CA PHE A 352 -9.04 12.13 -3.00
C PHE A 352 -7.68 12.30 -2.30
N PHE A 353 -7.37 11.44 -1.32
CA PHE A 353 -6.09 11.50 -0.60
C PHE A 353 -4.92 10.87 -1.37
N PHE A 354 -5.18 9.89 -2.24
CA PHE A 354 -4.12 9.12 -2.89
C PHE A 354 -3.76 9.60 -4.30
N LEU A 355 -4.54 10.52 -4.88
CA LEU A 355 -4.28 11.16 -6.17
C LEU A 355 -4.16 12.66 -5.98
N ASN A 356 -3.15 13.28 -6.61
CA ASN A 356 -2.97 14.74 -6.55
C ASN A 356 -3.89 15.47 -7.53
N THR A 357 -4.09 14.88 -8.71
CA THR A 357 -4.85 15.49 -9.80
C THR A 357 -5.76 14.46 -10.47
N PRO A 358 -6.87 14.88 -11.10
CA PRO A 358 -7.68 13.97 -11.91
C PRO A 358 -6.91 13.30 -13.06
N ALA A 359 -5.85 13.93 -13.56
CA ALA A 359 -5.00 13.36 -14.61
C ALA A 359 -4.24 12.11 -14.14
N ASP A 360 -3.97 11.99 -12.83
CA ASP A 360 -3.32 10.80 -12.24
C ASP A 360 -4.15 9.52 -12.40
N LEU A 361 -5.48 9.64 -12.57
CA LEU A 361 -6.34 8.48 -12.85
C LEU A 361 -5.94 7.72 -14.11
N THR A 362 -5.48 8.41 -15.13
CA THR A 362 -5.04 7.81 -16.39
C THR A 362 -3.51 7.78 -16.54
N GLY A 363 -2.82 8.75 -15.95
CA GLY A 363 -1.37 8.94 -16.05
C GLY A 363 -0.56 7.96 -15.21
N SER A 364 -1.06 7.56 -14.03
CA SER A 364 -0.33 6.67 -13.12
C SER A 364 -0.81 5.21 -13.21
N ARG A 365 0.06 4.25 -12.83
CA ARG A 365 -0.35 2.83 -12.71
C ARG A 365 -1.40 2.66 -11.61
N TYR A 366 -1.21 3.33 -10.47
CA TYR A 366 -2.16 3.36 -9.36
C TYR A 366 -3.53 3.87 -9.82
N GLY A 367 -3.57 5.03 -10.46
CA GLY A 367 -4.81 5.65 -10.95
C GLY A 367 -5.57 4.75 -11.94
N ARG A 368 -4.87 4.13 -12.90
CA ARG A 368 -5.52 3.20 -13.85
C ARG A 368 -6.19 2.02 -13.15
N ARG A 369 -5.61 1.49 -12.05
CA ARG A 369 -6.25 0.43 -11.25
C ARG A 369 -7.43 0.95 -10.45
N VAL A 370 -7.34 2.17 -9.92
CA VAL A 370 -8.48 2.85 -9.28
C VAL A 370 -9.61 3.03 -10.29
N LEU A 371 -9.30 3.53 -11.49
CA LEU A 371 -10.28 3.71 -12.57
C LEU A 371 -10.94 2.38 -12.96
N ALA A 372 -10.18 1.29 -13.09
CA ALA A 372 -10.73 -0.04 -13.37
C ALA A 372 -11.69 -0.50 -12.26
N LYS A 373 -11.39 -0.22 -10.98
CA LYS A 373 -12.31 -0.50 -9.86
C LYS A 373 -13.57 0.37 -9.91
N MET A 374 -13.46 1.64 -10.29
CA MET A 374 -14.61 2.54 -10.45
C MET A 374 -15.55 2.05 -11.57
N ILE A 375 -14.98 1.65 -12.72
CA ILE A 375 -15.74 1.08 -13.84
C ILE A 375 -16.40 -0.23 -13.39
N GLY A 376 -15.66 -1.11 -12.72
CA GLY A 376 -16.20 -2.36 -12.16
C GLY A 376 -17.35 -2.11 -11.17
N LEU A 377 -17.22 -1.11 -10.29
CA LEU A 377 -18.29 -0.70 -9.38
C LEU A 377 -19.53 -0.20 -10.14
N ALA A 378 -19.35 0.61 -11.18
CA ALA A 378 -20.47 1.09 -12.00
C ALA A 378 -21.22 -0.08 -12.68
N ILE A 379 -20.47 -1.06 -13.21
CA ILE A 379 -21.08 -2.30 -13.78
C ILE A 379 -21.87 -3.04 -12.70
N LEU A 380 -21.29 -3.22 -11.51
CA LEU A 380 -21.94 -3.91 -10.40
C LEU A 380 -23.19 -3.17 -9.89
N VAL A 381 -23.16 -1.84 -9.85
CA VAL A 381 -24.34 -1.03 -9.52
C VAL A 381 -25.46 -1.24 -10.54
N GLY A 382 -25.10 -1.28 -11.83
CA GLY A 382 -26.06 -1.58 -12.90
C GLY A 382 -26.68 -2.97 -12.79
N LEU A 383 -25.86 -4.00 -12.55
CA LEU A 383 -26.33 -5.37 -12.32
C LEU A 383 -27.20 -5.48 -11.06
N GLY A 384 -26.78 -4.85 -9.96
CA GLY A 384 -27.54 -4.82 -8.72
C GLY A 384 -28.88 -4.10 -8.86
N ALA A 385 -28.94 -3.00 -9.62
CA ALA A 385 -30.19 -2.32 -9.96
C ALA A 385 -31.11 -3.23 -10.80
N TYR A 386 -30.57 -3.91 -11.82
CA TYR A 386 -31.31 -4.88 -12.61
C TYR A 386 -31.85 -6.02 -11.74
N ASN A 387 -31.04 -6.57 -10.82
CA ASN A 387 -31.50 -7.60 -9.89
C ASN A 387 -32.58 -7.09 -8.96
N ARG A 388 -32.41 -5.89 -8.40
CA ARG A 388 -33.35 -5.30 -7.44
C ARG A 388 -34.70 -4.96 -8.04
N PHE A 389 -34.71 -4.30 -9.21
CA PHE A 389 -35.92 -3.76 -9.81
C PHE A 389 -36.54 -4.66 -10.90
N GLY A 390 -35.72 -5.51 -11.54
CA GLY A 390 -36.15 -6.39 -12.61
C GLY A 390 -36.40 -7.83 -12.15
N LEU A 391 -35.44 -8.45 -11.45
CA LEU A 391 -35.48 -9.88 -11.15
C LEU A 391 -36.13 -10.23 -9.79
N LEU A 392 -35.88 -9.43 -8.75
CA LEU A 392 -36.40 -9.68 -7.41
C LEU A 392 -37.95 -9.66 -7.36
N PRO A 393 -38.66 -8.72 -8.05
CA PRO A 393 -40.12 -8.76 -8.10
C PRO A 393 -40.68 -9.98 -8.80
N GLY A 394 -39.97 -10.53 -9.77
CA GLY A 394 -40.36 -11.70 -10.57
C GLY A 394 -39.92 -13.06 -10.02
N LEU A 395 -39.52 -13.14 -8.74
CA LEU A 395 -39.06 -14.41 -8.13
C LEU A 395 -40.11 -15.53 -8.15
N ASP A 396 -41.40 -15.16 -8.23
CA ASP A 396 -42.50 -16.11 -8.29
C ASP A 396 -42.71 -16.75 -9.68
N ALA A 397 -42.08 -16.21 -10.70
CA ALA A 397 -42.10 -16.77 -12.04
C ALA A 397 -41.24 -18.05 -12.10
N THR A 398 -41.63 -19.02 -12.93
CA THR A 398 -40.98 -20.34 -13.07
C THR A 398 -39.47 -20.25 -13.28
N ASP A 399 -38.99 -19.21 -14.01
CA ASP A 399 -37.58 -19.00 -14.31
C ASP A 399 -36.91 -17.91 -13.42
N GLY A 400 -37.69 -17.26 -12.56
CA GLY A 400 -37.22 -16.15 -11.72
C GLY A 400 -35.97 -16.49 -10.91
N PRO A 401 -35.98 -17.58 -10.12
CA PRO A 401 -34.83 -17.99 -9.31
C PRO A 401 -33.56 -18.30 -10.13
N LYS A 402 -33.71 -18.93 -11.31
CA LYS A 402 -32.58 -19.24 -12.21
C LYS A 402 -31.95 -17.97 -12.78
N LYS A 403 -32.76 -17.02 -13.24
CA LYS A 403 -32.31 -15.74 -13.78
C LYS A 403 -31.58 -14.92 -12.70
N LEU A 404 -32.15 -14.82 -11.51
CA LEU A 404 -31.50 -14.14 -10.38
C LEU A 404 -30.17 -14.79 -10.02
N SER A 405 -30.14 -16.12 -9.86
CA SER A 405 -28.91 -16.85 -9.54
C SER A 405 -27.83 -16.67 -10.59
N SER A 406 -28.18 -16.63 -11.88
CA SER A 406 -27.22 -16.40 -12.98
C SER A 406 -26.64 -14.98 -12.94
N SER A 407 -27.50 -13.97 -12.77
CA SER A 407 -27.07 -12.57 -12.67
C SER A 407 -26.16 -12.34 -11.46
N VAL A 408 -26.54 -12.85 -10.29
CA VAL A 408 -25.71 -12.68 -9.07
C VAL A 408 -24.38 -13.42 -9.20
N ARG A 409 -24.28 -14.54 -9.89
CA ARG A 409 -22.99 -15.19 -10.17
C ARG A 409 -22.07 -14.28 -11.01
N LEU A 410 -22.65 -13.58 -11.99
CA LEU A 410 -21.89 -12.59 -12.77
C LEU A 410 -21.39 -11.44 -11.88
N GLU A 411 -22.24 -10.92 -10.96
CA GLU A 411 -21.80 -9.93 -9.99
C GLU A 411 -20.64 -10.44 -9.14
N VAL A 412 -20.73 -11.68 -8.62
CA VAL A 412 -19.65 -12.30 -7.83
C VAL A 412 -18.36 -12.42 -8.64
N ALA A 413 -18.44 -12.79 -9.93
CA ALA A 413 -17.28 -12.88 -10.81
C ALA A 413 -16.60 -11.51 -11.01
N VAL A 414 -17.39 -10.47 -11.34
CA VAL A 414 -16.87 -9.10 -11.51
C VAL A 414 -16.27 -8.59 -10.20
N LEU A 415 -16.94 -8.83 -9.06
CA LEU A 415 -16.46 -8.42 -7.74
C LEU A 415 -15.14 -9.13 -7.37
N THR A 416 -14.99 -10.41 -7.75
CA THR A 416 -13.73 -11.15 -7.55
C THR A 416 -12.58 -10.49 -8.31
N ILE A 417 -12.80 -10.05 -9.55
CA ILE A 417 -11.80 -9.31 -10.33
C ILE A 417 -11.43 -7.99 -9.63
N ILE A 418 -12.41 -7.25 -9.12
CA ILE A 418 -12.18 -6.00 -8.37
C ILE A 418 -11.35 -6.24 -7.11
N ILE A 419 -11.61 -7.33 -6.39
CA ILE A 419 -10.84 -7.72 -5.20
C ILE A 419 -9.39 -8.05 -5.55
N LEU A 420 -9.17 -8.78 -6.65
CA LEU A 420 -7.83 -9.05 -7.16
C LEU A 420 -7.08 -7.76 -7.53
N ILE A 421 -7.72 -6.87 -8.27
CA ILE A 421 -7.16 -5.54 -8.56
C ILE A 421 -6.81 -4.81 -7.25
N GLY A 422 -7.64 -4.92 -6.21
CA GLY A 422 -7.38 -4.36 -4.88
C GLY A 422 -6.16 -4.96 -4.19
N GLY A 423 -5.90 -6.26 -4.37
CA GLY A 423 -4.69 -6.94 -3.89
C GLY A 423 -3.41 -6.35 -4.51
N PHE A 424 -3.41 -6.16 -5.83
CA PHE A 424 -2.30 -5.53 -6.55
C PHE A 424 -2.17 -4.04 -6.23
N LEU A 425 -3.29 -3.32 -6.08
CA LEU A 425 -3.30 -1.89 -5.77
C LEU A 425 -2.58 -1.59 -4.44
N ALA A 426 -2.59 -2.54 -3.49
CA ALA A 426 -1.91 -2.40 -2.22
C ALA A 426 -0.37 -2.36 -2.34
N TYR A 427 0.17 -2.77 -3.48
CA TYR A 427 1.59 -2.80 -3.80
C TYR A 427 1.98 -1.81 -4.91
N GLU A 428 1.06 -1.01 -5.40
CA GLU A 428 1.36 0.07 -6.34
C GLU A 428 1.60 1.38 -5.60
N PRO A 429 2.65 2.13 -5.95
CA PRO A 429 2.90 3.43 -5.34
C PRO A 429 1.80 4.44 -5.72
N THR A 430 1.44 5.26 -4.76
CA THR A 430 0.54 6.39 -4.99
C THR A 430 1.29 7.58 -5.58
N PRO A 431 0.67 8.41 -6.43
CA PRO A 431 1.30 9.62 -6.94
C PRO A 431 1.42 10.75 -5.90
N THR A 432 0.80 10.61 -4.73
CA THR A 432 0.78 11.65 -3.69
C THR A 432 2.10 11.68 -2.90
N ILE A 433 2.75 12.83 -2.82
CA ILE A 433 3.93 13.07 -2.00
C ILE A 433 3.48 13.76 -0.70
N PRO A 434 3.88 13.28 0.49
CA PRO A 434 3.61 13.97 1.74
C PRO A 434 4.17 15.40 1.73
N GLN A 435 3.36 16.38 2.17
CA GLN A 435 3.75 17.81 2.16
C GLN A 435 5.01 18.08 2.99
N SER A 436 5.21 17.34 4.09
CA SER A 436 6.42 17.44 4.93
C SER A 436 7.70 17.09 4.16
N ALA A 437 7.66 16.08 3.29
CA ALA A 437 8.79 15.70 2.46
C ALA A 437 9.07 16.72 1.37
N ALA A 438 8.04 17.34 0.79
CA ALA A 438 8.17 18.40 -0.20
C ALA A 438 8.81 19.65 0.41
N SER A 439 8.44 20.07 1.62
CA SER A 439 9.04 21.20 2.34
C SER A 439 10.51 20.95 2.70
N ALA A 440 10.85 19.74 3.12
CA ALA A 440 12.25 19.35 3.39
C ALA A 440 13.11 19.32 2.13
N ALA A 441 12.53 18.97 0.97
CA ALA A 441 13.24 18.91 -0.30
C ALA A 441 13.55 20.31 -0.89
N THR A 442 12.68 21.28 -0.65
CA THR A 442 12.85 22.64 -1.19
C THR A 442 13.87 23.48 -0.43
N GLY A 443 14.22 23.12 0.82
CA GLY A 443 15.34 23.74 1.57
C GLY A 443 15.25 25.26 1.76
N MET A 444 14.09 25.85 1.52
CA MET A 444 13.85 27.28 1.63
C MET A 444 13.28 27.58 3.01
N SER A 445 14.16 27.94 3.92
CA SER A 445 13.75 28.83 5.01
C SER A 445 13.59 30.24 4.46
N PRO A 446 12.65 30.99 4.98
CA PRO A 446 12.49 32.40 4.65
C PRO A 446 13.70 33.24 5.02
#